data_31ded2792e7ee0d2048d9b9576680b39
#
_entry.id   31ded2792e7ee0d2048d9b9576680b39
#
_cell.length_a   1.000
_cell.length_b   1.000
_cell.length_c   1.000
_cell.angle_alpha   90.00
_cell.angle_beta   90.00
_cell.angle_gamma   90.00
#
_symmetry.space_group_name_H-M   'P 1'
#
loop_
_entity.id
_entity.type
_entity.pdbx_description
1 polymer ?
#
loop_
_entity_poly.entity_id
_entity_poly.type
_entity_poly.pdbx_seq_one_letter_code
_entity_poly.pdbx_strand_id
1 'polypeptide(L)'
;MLNEYEVRKLLKTHKNPLIVLQGHYHCVKIRQDENMLVITSPSLVTYPNAFRVININSNKNRTLVDVYLKETNLKDIQTRSKLRLMGTEKLYGEECDRNASFELGRKD
;
A
#
# COMPACT_ATOMS: atom_id res chain seq x y z
N MET A 1 13.35 -8.83 -1.56
CA MET A 1 14.49 -8.02 -1.09
C MET A 1 15.32 -8.87 -0.14
N LEU A 2 16.59 -9.07 -0.44
CA LEU A 2 17.44 -10.01 0.30
C LEU A 2 17.71 -9.60 1.75
N ASN A 3 17.67 -8.30 2.05
CA ASN A 3 17.95 -7.81 3.40
C ASN A 3 16.73 -7.12 4.04
N GLU A 4 15.54 -7.60 3.69
CA GLU A 4 14.29 -7.03 4.19
C GLU A 4 14.23 -6.97 5.71
N TYR A 5 14.68 -8.03 6.37
CA TYR A 5 14.66 -8.12 7.82
C TYR A 5 15.49 -7.00 8.47
N GLU A 6 16.69 -6.77 7.97
CA GLU A 6 17.59 -5.74 8.50
C GLU A 6 17.04 -4.33 8.25
N VAL A 7 16.49 -4.09 7.06
CA VAL A 7 15.88 -2.80 6.72
C VAL A 7 14.69 -2.53 7.62
N ARG A 8 13.82 -3.52 7.80
CA ARG A 8 12.65 -3.38 8.66
C ARG A 8 13.05 -3.09 10.11
N LYS A 9 14.05 -3.79 10.61
CA LYS A 9 14.56 -3.59 11.96
C LYS A 9 15.09 -2.17 12.16
N LEU A 10 15.83 -1.66 11.17
CA LEU A 10 16.35 -0.29 11.21
C LEU A 10 15.21 0.74 11.19
N LEU A 11 14.21 0.55 10.33
CA LEU A 11 13.07 1.45 10.24
C LEU A 11 12.29 1.52 11.54
N LYS A 12 12.17 0.41 12.25
CA LYS A 12 11.44 0.34 13.51
C LYS A 12 12.13 1.11 14.65
N THR A 13 13.39 1.49 14.50
CA THR A 13 14.09 2.28 15.52
C THR A 13 13.66 3.74 15.53
N HIS A 14 12.99 4.21 14.49
CA HIS A 14 12.54 5.60 14.41
C HIS A 14 11.35 5.87 15.33
N LYS A 15 11.37 7.00 15.99
CA LYS A 15 10.30 7.42 16.91
C LYS A 15 9.09 7.99 16.18
N ASN A 16 9.31 8.65 15.06
CA ASN A 16 8.24 9.22 14.25
C ASN A 16 7.55 8.14 13.43
N PRO A 17 6.26 8.31 13.10
CA PRO A 17 5.58 7.41 12.20
C PRO A 17 6.27 7.38 10.84
N LEU A 18 6.28 6.20 10.22
CA LEU A 18 6.88 6.00 8.89
C LEU A 18 5.85 5.43 7.94
N ILE A 19 5.92 5.89 6.70
CA ILE A 19 5.14 5.33 5.61
C ILE A 19 6.14 4.78 4.59
N VAL A 20 6.03 3.48 4.32
CA VAL A 20 6.88 2.79 3.35
C VAL A 20 6.04 2.49 2.11
N LEU A 21 6.47 3.01 0.98
CA LEU A 21 5.80 2.79 -0.29
C LEU A 21 6.56 1.73 -1.07
N GLN A 22 5.85 0.70 -1.52
CA GLN A 22 6.42 -0.40 -2.28
C GLN A 22 5.70 -0.59 -3.60
N GLY A 23 6.43 -1.05 -4.60
CA GLY A 23 5.90 -1.41 -5.91
C GLY A 23 6.50 -2.74 -6.36
N HIS A 24 6.62 -2.91 -7.67
CA HIS A 24 7.28 -4.05 -8.33
C HIS A 24 6.46 -5.35 -8.32
N TYR A 25 5.91 -5.76 -7.20
CA TYR A 25 5.19 -7.04 -7.11
C TYR A 25 3.78 -7.01 -7.71
N HIS A 26 3.32 -5.84 -8.16
CA HIS A 26 2.01 -5.67 -8.79
C HIS A 26 0.85 -6.17 -7.93
N CYS A 27 0.93 -6.01 -6.62
CA CYS A 27 -0.12 -6.43 -5.71
C CYS A 27 -0.73 -5.25 -4.96
N VAL A 28 -1.93 -5.45 -4.44
CA VAL A 28 -2.66 -4.44 -3.67
C VAL A 28 -2.63 -4.89 -2.21
N LYS A 29 -1.86 -4.21 -1.39
CA LYS A 29 -1.71 -4.58 0.01
C LYS A 29 -1.42 -3.36 0.88
N ILE A 30 -1.99 -3.34 2.09
CA ILE A 30 -1.67 -2.36 3.12
C ILE A 30 -1.44 -3.13 4.41
N ARG A 31 -0.33 -2.84 5.06
CA ARG A 31 0.00 -3.50 6.34
C ARG A 31 0.51 -2.48 7.32
N GLN A 32 0.01 -2.54 8.55
CA GLN A 32 0.49 -1.70 9.64
C GLN A 32 1.33 -2.54 10.60
N ASP A 33 2.52 -2.06 10.91
CA ASP A 33 3.45 -2.71 11.82
C ASP A 33 3.92 -1.63 12.82
N GLU A 34 3.29 -1.59 13.99
CA GLU A 34 3.50 -0.55 14.99
C GLU A 34 3.26 0.85 14.39
N ASN A 35 4.29 1.71 14.34
CA ASN A 35 4.22 3.04 13.76
C ASN A 35 4.56 3.08 12.27
N MET A 36 4.71 1.91 11.66
CA MET A 36 5.10 1.82 10.26
C MET A 36 3.91 1.33 9.44
N LEU A 37 3.55 2.09 8.42
CA LEU A 37 2.51 1.74 7.48
C LEU A 37 3.17 1.37 6.17
N VAL A 38 3.01 0.11 5.75
CA VAL A 38 3.59 -0.39 4.51
C VAL A 38 2.48 -0.49 3.47
N ILE A 39 2.60 0.29 2.40
CA ILE A 39 1.61 0.37 1.34
C ILE A 39 2.22 -0.18 0.06
N THR A 40 1.69 -1.28 -0.43
CA THR A 40 2.10 -1.87 -1.69
C THR A 40 1.10 -1.46 -2.76
N SER A 41 1.61 -0.90 -3.86
CA SER A 41 0.79 -0.37 -4.94
C SER A 41 0.75 -1.32 -6.12
N PRO A 42 -0.39 -1.41 -6.81
CA PRO A 42 -0.48 -2.20 -8.02
C PRO A 42 0.19 -1.51 -9.20
N SER A 43 0.22 -2.21 -10.32
CA SER A 43 0.72 -1.65 -11.58
C SER A 43 -0.43 -1.01 -12.36
N LEU A 44 -0.10 0.01 -13.16
CA LEU A 44 -1.05 0.59 -14.11
C LEU A 44 -1.30 -0.33 -15.31
N VAL A 45 -0.35 -1.24 -15.58
CA VAL A 45 -0.40 -2.11 -16.78
C VAL A 45 -0.88 -3.53 -16.51
N THR A 46 -1.07 -3.92 -15.24
CA THR A 46 -1.65 -5.19 -14.86
C THR A 46 -2.90 -4.97 -14.03
N TYR A 47 -3.79 -5.98 -13.97
CA TYR A 47 -5.00 -5.86 -13.18
C TYR A 47 -4.66 -5.60 -11.70
N PRO A 48 -5.33 -4.69 -11.02
CA PRO A 48 -6.52 -3.95 -11.41
C PRO A 48 -6.29 -2.67 -12.23
N ASN A 49 -5.10 -2.40 -12.73
CA ASN A 49 -4.80 -1.20 -13.53
C ASN A 49 -5.14 0.07 -12.74
N ALA A 50 -4.52 0.21 -11.59
CA ALA A 50 -4.90 1.22 -10.61
C ALA A 50 -3.67 1.91 -10.01
N PHE A 51 -3.92 3.01 -9.31
CA PHE A 51 -2.89 3.75 -8.59
C PHE A 51 -3.42 4.15 -7.22
N ARG A 52 -2.52 4.58 -6.35
CA ARG A 52 -2.86 5.01 -5.00
C ARG A 52 -2.95 6.52 -4.90
N VAL A 53 -3.90 6.98 -4.09
CA VAL A 53 -3.93 8.36 -3.60
C VAL A 53 -3.78 8.28 -2.08
N ILE A 54 -2.80 8.98 -1.54
CA ILE A 54 -2.50 8.94 -0.11
C ILE A 54 -2.58 10.38 0.42
N ASN A 55 -3.50 10.61 1.34
CA ASN A 55 -3.64 11.90 2.01
C ASN A 55 -3.05 11.79 3.41
N ILE A 56 -2.12 12.67 3.72
CA ILE A 56 -1.44 12.68 5.01
C ILE A 56 -1.74 13.99 5.73
N ASN A 57 -2.25 13.88 6.95
CA ASN A 57 -2.52 15.03 7.79
C ASN A 57 -1.85 14.81 9.14
N SER A 58 -0.81 15.57 9.41
CA SER A 58 0.05 15.36 10.58
C SER A 58 0.02 16.54 11.52
N ASN A 59 -0.03 16.27 12.82
CA ASN A 59 0.17 17.26 13.87
C ASN A 59 1.20 16.74 14.89
N LYS A 60 1.39 17.45 16.00
CA LYS A 60 2.43 17.10 16.98
C LYS A 60 2.22 15.72 17.63
N ASN A 61 0.98 15.28 17.75
CA ASN A 61 0.63 14.09 18.51
C ASN A 61 0.33 12.87 17.65
N ARG A 62 -0.17 13.09 16.44
CA ARG A 62 -0.61 11.98 15.58
C ARG A 62 -0.55 12.35 14.11
N THR A 63 -0.53 11.32 13.29
CA THR A 63 -0.60 11.44 11.84
C THR A 63 -1.78 10.61 11.34
N LEU A 64 -2.66 11.24 10.59
CA LEU A 64 -3.79 10.57 9.95
C LEU A 64 -3.43 10.29 8.49
N VAL A 65 -3.59 9.06 8.06
CA VAL A 65 -3.27 8.63 6.71
C VAL A 65 -4.50 8.00 6.08
N ASP A 66 -4.99 8.59 5.01
CA ASP A 66 -6.08 8.05 4.23
C ASP A 66 -5.53 7.50 2.92
N VAL A 67 -5.77 6.24 2.66
CA VAL A 67 -5.27 5.53 1.48
C VAL A 67 -6.44 5.14 0.60
N TYR A 68 -6.38 5.51 -0.67
CA TYR A 68 -7.41 5.19 -1.66
C TYR A 68 -6.79 4.49 -2.86
N LEU A 69 -7.55 3.58 -3.44
CA LEU A 69 -7.19 2.96 -4.71
C LEU A 69 -8.09 3.54 -5.79
N LYS A 70 -7.49 4.08 -6.84
CA LYS A 70 -8.20 4.64 -7.99
C LYS A 70 -7.93 3.78 -9.22
N GLU A 71 -8.97 3.20 -9.78
CA GLU A 71 -8.88 2.43 -11.00
C GLU A 71 -8.86 3.36 -12.22
N THR A 72 -8.16 2.93 -13.26
CA THR A 72 -8.16 3.67 -14.52
C THR A 72 -9.49 3.48 -15.27
N ASN A 73 -9.74 4.35 -16.24
CA ASN A 73 -10.95 4.26 -17.06
C ASN A 73 -10.85 3.22 -18.20
N LEU A 74 -9.72 2.51 -18.27
CA LEU A 74 -9.42 1.59 -19.38
C LEU A 74 -10.01 0.20 -19.10
N LYS A 75 -11.34 0.10 -19.16
CA LYS A 75 -12.06 -1.12 -18.79
C LYS A 75 -11.71 -2.33 -19.66
N ASP A 76 -11.49 -2.11 -20.95
CA ASP A 76 -11.10 -3.21 -21.86
C ASP A 76 -9.74 -3.77 -21.50
N ILE A 77 -8.78 -2.88 -21.22
CA ILE A 77 -7.43 -3.28 -20.79
C ILE A 77 -7.50 -3.98 -19.44
N GLN A 78 -8.32 -3.46 -18.53
CA GLN A 78 -8.51 -4.06 -17.20
C GLN A 78 -9.05 -5.48 -17.31
N THR A 79 -10.03 -5.70 -18.15
CA THR A 79 -10.61 -7.04 -18.38
C THR A 79 -9.57 -8.01 -18.95
N ARG A 80 -8.78 -7.56 -19.93
CA ARG A 80 -7.73 -8.40 -20.53
C ARG A 80 -6.65 -8.74 -19.51
N SER A 81 -6.25 -7.78 -18.69
CA SER A 81 -5.25 -7.98 -17.65
C SER A 81 -5.73 -9.00 -16.62
N LYS A 82 -6.98 -8.90 -16.22
CA LYS A 82 -7.58 -9.82 -15.26
C LYS A 82 -7.58 -11.25 -15.78
N LEU A 83 -7.95 -11.45 -17.06
CA LEU A 83 -7.95 -12.77 -17.66
C LEU A 83 -6.56 -13.39 -17.69
N ARG A 84 -5.53 -12.59 -17.94
CA ARG A 84 -4.14 -13.07 -17.94
C ARG A 84 -3.64 -13.48 -16.56
N LEU A 85 -4.26 -12.94 -15.50
CA LEU A 85 -3.83 -13.17 -14.13
C LEU A 85 -4.75 -14.14 -13.39
N MET A 86 -5.52 -14.94 -14.10
CA MET A 86 -6.36 -15.96 -13.47
C MET A 86 -5.52 -16.88 -12.58
N GLY A 87 -5.99 -17.09 -11.33
CA GLY A 87 -5.26 -17.87 -10.35
C GLY A 87 -4.38 -17.04 -9.42
N THR A 88 -4.26 -15.73 -9.66
CA THR A 88 -3.45 -14.84 -8.81
C THR A 88 -4.31 -13.80 -8.10
N GLU A 89 -5.57 -14.12 -7.85
CA GLU A 89 -6.55 -13.19 -7.28
C GLU A 89 -6.14 -12.64 -5.91
N LYS A 90 -5.36 -13.39 -5.15
CA LYS A 90 -4.83 -12.94 -3.86
C LYS A 90 -3.99 -11.65 -3.97
N LEU A 91 -3.48 -11.33 -5.16
CA LEU A 91 -2.70 -10.12 -5.40
C LEU A 91 -3.58 -8.89 -5.57
N TYR A 92 -4.89 -9.06 -5.80
CA TYR A 92 -5.82 -7.95 -6.02
C TYR A 92 -6.18 -7.23 -4.73
N GLY A 93 -5.93 -7.85 -3.58
CA GLY A 93 -6.22 -7.27 -2.28
C GLY A 93 -7.68 -7.35 -1.88
N GLU A 94 -7.92 -7.22 -0.58
CA GLU A 94 -9.26 -7.08 -0.03
C GLU A 94 -9.62 -5.60 0.05
N GLU A 95 -10.86 -5.27 0.45
CA GLU A 95 -11.28 -3.87 0.55
C GLU A 95 -10.38 -3.07 1.49
N CYS A 96 -9.98 -3.64 2.61
CA CYS A 96 -9.07 -2.98 3.55
C CYS A 96 -7.65 -2.77 2.99
N ASP A 97 -7.29 -3.50 1.93
CA ASP A 97 -6.03 -3.28 1.21
C ASP A 97 -6.15 -2.20 0.14
N ARG A 98 -7.38 -1.88 -0.25
CA ARG A 98 -7.66 -0.89 -1.30
C ARG A 98 -7.90 0.49 -0.73
N ASN A 99 -8.82 0.59 0.22
CA ASN A 99 -9.22 1.86 0.83
C ASN A 99 -9.22 1.71 2.34
N ALA A 100 -8.47 2.54 3.03
CA ALA A 100 -8.39 2.47 4.49
C ALA A 100 -7.88 3.78 5.07
N SER A 101 -8.16 3.96 6.35
CA SER A 101 -7.68 5.12 7.11
C SER A 101 -6.92 4.62 8.33
N PHE A 102 -5.80 5.28 8.62
CA PHE A 102 -4.91 4.90 9.72
C PHE A 102 -4.57 6.10 10.57
N GLU A 103 -4.39 5.85 11.86
CA GLU A 103 -3.86 6.84 12.78
C GLU A 103 -2.54 6.30 13.32
N LEU A 104 -1.48 7.09 13.10
CA LEU A 104 -0.14 6.74 13.54
C LEU A 104 0.32 7.71 14.61
N GLY A 105 0.87 7.19 15.70
CA GLY A 105 1.39 7.98 16.79
C GLY A 105 2.91 7.97 16.83
N ARG A 106 3.50 8.94 17.55
CA ARG A 106 4.93 8.97 17.75
C ARG A 106 5.31 7.97 18.85
N LYS A 107 6.37 7.22 18.63
CA LYS A 107 6.96 6.36 19.65
C LYS A 107 7.69 7.20 20.69
N ASP A 108 7.47 6.90 21.93
CA ASP A 108 8.23 7.51 23.04
C ASP A 108 9.54 6.76 23.31
#